data_7a399969889d11f9892552098ddc809c
#
_entry.id   7a399969889d11f9892552098ddc809c
#
_cell.length_a   1.000
_cell.length_b   1.000
_cell.length_c   1.000
_cell.angle_alpha   90.00
_cell.angle_beta   90.00
_cell.angle_gamma   90.00
#
_symmetry.space_group_name_H-M   'P 1'
#
loop_
_entity.id
_entity.type
_entity.pdbx_description
1 polymer ?
#
loop_
_entity_poly.entity_id
_entity_poly.type
_entity_poly.pdbx_seq_one_letter_code
_entity_poly.pdbx_strand_id
1 'polypeptide(L)'
;MNNVLSWADLSKFNTDDIDRVNGINNSYSNLRLFDHSEKEVELILYRDRHSWCPYCQKIWLWLEFKRIPYKVKKINMYCYGQKEKWYLNKVSSGKLPAIELNEKIITESDNIITLSLI
;
A
#
# COMPACT_ATOMS: atom_id res chain seq x y z
N MET A 1 26.85 10.18 33.04
CA MET A 1 25.99 11.00 32.30
C MET A 1 25.20 10.30 31.29
N ASN A 2 24.00 10.63 31.26
CA ASN A 2 23.03 9.84 30.62
C ASN A 2 22.51 10.51 29.39
N ASN A 3 22.62 9.87 28.26
CA ASN A 3 22.11 10.37 27.00
C ASN A 3 20.75 9.74 26.64
N VAL A 4 20.08 9.19 27.65
CA VAL A 4 18.79 8.57 27.43
C VAL A 4 17.74 9.66 27.23
N LEU A 5 16.99 9.56 26.13
CA LEU A 5 15.90 10.49 25.86
C LEU A 5 14.71 10.19 26.76
N SER A 6 14.10 11.23 27.26
CA SER A 6 12.83 11.12 27.99
C SER A 6 11.67 10.99 27.01
N TRP A 7 10.49 10.64 27.53
CA TRP A 7 9.28 10.65 26.69
C TRP A 7 8.98 12.04 26.13
N ALA A 8 9.28 13.10 26.91
CA ALA A 8 9.13 14.46 26.42
C ALA A 8 10.04 14.76 25.25
N ASP A 9 11.29 14.25 25.29
CA ASP A 9 12.22 14.40 24.17
C ASP A 9 11.75 13.61 22.94
N LEU A 10 11.27 12.38 23.15
CA LEU A 10 10.78 11.54 22.08
C LEU A 10 9.55 12.13 21.41
N SER A 11 8.69 12.81 22.16
CA SER A 11 7.50 13.43 21.58
C SER A 11 7.80 14.55 20.60
N LYS A 12 9.02 15.13 20.65
CA LYS A 12 9.46 16.11 19.66
C LYS A 12 9.63 15.49 18.28
N PHE A 13 9.78 14.18 18.22
CA PHE A 13 9.88 13.44 16.96
C PHE A 13 8.51 12.87 16.55
N ASN A 14 7.44 13.43 17.11
CA ASN A 14 6.10 13.00 16.78
C ASN A 14 5.85 13.12 15.29
N THR A 15 5.30 12.05 14.70
CA THR A 15 5.08 11.94 13.27
C THR A 15 3.70 12.46 12.83
N ASP A 16 2.95 13.09 13.72
CA ASP A 16 1.61 13.60 13.38
C ASP A 16 1.65 14.64 12.27
N ASP A 17 2.77 15.37 12.16
CA ASP A 17 2.94 16.40 11.15
C ASP A 17 3.50 15.85 9.83
N ILE A 18 3.80 14.56 9.76
CA ILE A 18 4.34 13.96 8.55
C ILE A 18 3.22 13.74 7.55
N ASP A 19 3.43 14.29 6.35
CA ASP A 19 2.51 14.08 5.25
C ASP A 19 2.72 12.69 4.64
N ARG A 20 1.85 11.75 4.99
CA ARG A 20 1.92 10.38 4.49
C ARG A 20 1.29 10.21 3.13
N VAL A 21 0.66 11.24 2.62
CA VAL A 21 0.03 11.22 1.30
C VAL A 21 1.04 11.59 0.22
N ASN A 22 1.80 12.66 0.45
CA ASN A 22 2.76 13.15 -0.54
C ASN A 22 4.21 12.96 -0.11
N GLY A 23 4.45 12.73 1.16
CA GLY A 23 5.78 12.63 1.74
C GLY A 23 6.16 11.21 2.13
N ILE A 24 6.60 11.04 3.37
CA ILE A 24 7.10 9.75 3.87
C ILE A 24 5.96 8.75 4.02
N ASN A 25 6.16 7.57 3.46
CA ASN A 25 5.19 6.50 3.51
C ASN A 25 5.42 5.57 4.70
N ASN A 26 4.38 4.83 5.08
CA ASN A 26 4.47 3.71 6.01
C ASN A 26 3.30 2.75 5.79
N SER A 27 3.26 1.67 6.59
CA SER A 27 2.25 0.63 6.44
C SER A 27 0.82 1.09 6.72
N TYR A 28 0.64 2.27 7.33
CA TYR A 28 -0.70 2.80 7.60
C TYR A 28 -1.24 3.68 6.48
N SER A 29 -0.43 3.99 5.48
CA SER A 29 -0.85 4.85 4.37
C SER A 29 -1.89 4.14 3.51
N ASN A 30 -2.98 4.83 3.20
CA ASN A 30 -4.04 4.31 2.34
C ASN A 30 -4.13 5.04 1.01
N LEU A 31 -3.47 6.18 0.88
CA LEU A 31 -3.50 7.02 -0.31
C LEU A 31 -2.13 7.66 -0.50
N ARG A 32 -1.61 7.54 -1.70
CA ARG A 32 -0.34 8.19 -2.07
C ARG A 32 -0.56 9.02 -3.32
N LEU A 33 -0.30 10.29 -3.22
CA LEU A 33 -0.55 11.22 -4.33
C LEU A 33 0.73 11.74 -5.00
N PHE A 34 1.87 11.78 -4.28
CA PHE A 34 3.12 12.31 -4.82
C PHE A 34 2.92 13.67 -5.49
N ASP A 35 2.16 14.54 -4.81
CA ASP A 35 1.81 15.89 -5.26
C ASP A 35 0.86 15.96 -6.46
N HIS A 36 0.30 14.83 -6.88
CA HIS A 36 -0.78 14.81 -7.88
C HIS A 36 -2.12 15.08 -7.21
N SER A 37 -3.14 15.41 -7.99
CA SER A 37 -4.48 15.56 -7.45
C SER A 37 -5.12 14.19 -7.21
N GLU A 38 -6.04 14.12 -6.26
CA GLU A 38 -6.75 12.86 -5.98
C GLU A 38 -7.54 12.35 -7.19
N LYS A 39 -7.96 13.25 -8.07
CA LYS A 39 -8.67 12.88 -9.28
C LYS A 39 -7.80 12.14 -10.29
N GLU A 40 -6.49 12.25 -10.16
CA GLU A 40 -5.53 11.57 -11.04
C GLU A 40 -5.24 10.14 -10.61
N VAL A 41 -5.77 9.72 -9.46
CA VAL A 41 -5.53 8.36 -8.95
C VAL A 41 -6.44 7.38 -9.67
N GLU A 42 -5.84 6.52 -10.48
CA GLU A 42 -6.56 5.51 -11.25
C GLU A 42 -6.29 4.10 -10.77
N LEU A 43 -5.34 3.94 -9.86
CA LEU A 43 -4.84 2.64 -9.44
C LEU A 43 -5.19 2.36 -7.98
N ILE A 44 -5.71 1.16 -7.73
CA ILE A 44 -5.96 0.66 -6.39
C ILE A 44 -5.10 -0.58 -6.19
N LEU A 45 -4.29 -0.57 -5.13
CA LEU A 45 -3.49 -1.71 -4.74
C LEU A 45 -4.21 -2.49 -3.64
N TYR A 46 -4.46 -3.75 -3.88
CA TYR A 46 -4.98 -4.67 -2.86
C TYR A 46 -3.81 -5.42 -2.27
N ARG A 47 -3.63 -5.30 -0.96
CA ARG A 47 -2.55 -5.95 -0.25
C ARG A 47 -2.99 -6.44 1.12
N ASP A 48 -2.16 -7.27 1.74
CA ASP A 48 -2.43 -7.78 3.07
C ASP A 48 -2.41 -6.66 4.12
N ARG A 49 -3.29 -6.78 5.10
CA ARG A 49 -3.41 -5.78 6.18
C ARG A 49 -2.17 -5.73 7.06
N HIS A 50 -1.50 -6.84 7.24
CA HIS A 50 -0.40 -6.96 8.18
C HIS A 50 0.96 -6.60 7.59
N SER A 51 1.03 -6.35 6.31
CA SER A 51 2.27 -6.04 5.58
C SER A 51 3.29 -7.19 5.66
N TRP A 52 2.81 -8.43 5.70
CA TRP A 52 3.64 -9.62 5.76
C TRP A 52 3.95 -10.21 4.39
N CYS A 53 3.15 -9.91 3.40
CA CYS A 53 3.26 -10.52 2.09
C CYS A 53 4.42 -9.91 1.31
N PRO A 54 5.48 -10.69 1.00
CA PRO A 54 6.63 -10.14 0.26
C PRO A 54 6.29 -9.74 -1.17
N TYR A 55 5.35 -10.41 -1.81
CA TYR A 55 4.91 -10.05 -3.16
C TYR A 55 4.14 -8.73 -3.17
N CYS A 56 3.33 -8.49 -2.15
CA CYS A 56 2.66 -7.21 -1.97
C CYS A 56 3.67 -6.09 -1.73
N GLN A 57 4.68 -6.37 -0.93
CA GLN A 57 5.74 -5.40 -0.63
C GLN A 57 6.50 -5.03 -1.90
N LYS A 58 6.77 -5.99 -2.76
CA LYS A 58 7.44 -5.79 -4.04
C LYS A 58 6.69 -4.77 -4.91
N ILE A 59 5.38 -4.93 -5.03
CA ILE A 59 4.55 -4.03 -5.83
C ILE A 59 4.45 -2.65 -5.19
N TRP A 60 4.30 -2.61 -3.87
CA TRP A 60 4.24 -1.37 -3.12
C TRP A 60 5.51 -0.54 -3.33
N LEU A 61 6.69 -1.16 -3.22
CA LEU A 61 7.97 -0.50 -3.45
C LEU A 61 8.11 -0.03 -4.90
N TRP A 62 7.63 -0.82 -5.85
CA TRP A 62 7.65 -0.46 -7.27
C TRP A 62 6.81 0.79 -7.54
N LEU A 63 5.61 0.87 -6.97
CA LEU A 63 4.76 2.04 -7.12
C LEU A 63 5.39 3.28 -6.48
N GLU A 64 6.02 3.12 -5.31
CA GLU A 64 6.73 4.21 -4.64
C GLU A 64 7.93 4.68 -5.46
N PHE A 65 8.70 3.74 -5.99
CA PHE A 65 9.86 4.07 -6.82
C PHE A 65 9.45 4.83 -8.09
N LYS A 66 8.38 4.41 -8.72
CA LYS A 66 7.86 5.06 -9.93
C LYS A 66 7.06 6.32 -9.63
N ARG A 67 6.74 6.56 -8.37
CA ARG A 67 5.91 7.69 -7.91
C ARG A 67 4.56 7.72 -8.63
N ILE A 68 3.93 6.55 -8.75
CA ILE A 68 2.62 6.40 -9.35
C ILE A 68 1.56 6.59 -8.27
N PRO A 69 0.65 7.56 -8.37
CA PRO A 69 -0.40 7.74 -7.37
C PRO A 69 -1.28 6.50 -7.28
N TYR A 70 -1.61 6.09 -6.05
CA TYR A 70 -2.43 4.91 -5.83
C TYR A 70 -3.18 4.97 -4.50
N LYS A 71 -4.26 4.21 -4.43
CA LYS A 71 -4.98 3.94 -3.19
C LYS A 71 -4.67 2.52 -2.74
N VAL A 72 -4.73 2.29 -1.45
CA VAL A 72 -4.52 0.96 -0.88
C VAL A 72 -5.80 0.49 -0.23
N LYS A 73 -6.24 -0.73 -0.57
CA LYS A 73 -7.28 -1.44 0.14
C LYS A 73 -6.66 -2.66 0.81
N LYS A 74 -6.79 -2.73 2.11
CA LYS A 74 -6.15 -3.76 2.93
C LYS A 74 -7.08 -4.95 3.08
N ILE A 75 -6.50 -6.15 2.90
CA ILE A 75 -7.21 -7.42 2.95
C ILE A 75 -6.74 -8.20 4.16
N ASN A 76 -7.66 -8.74 4.94
CA ASN A 76 -7.30 -9.61 6.04
C ASN A 76 -6.79 -10.95 5.49
N MET A 77 -5.61 -11.35 5.97
CA MET A 77 -5.09 -12.68 5.70
C MET A 77 -5.23 -13.50 6.97
N TYR A 78 -6.27 -14.29 7.05
CA TYR A 78 -6.44 -15.23 8.15
C TYR A 78 -5.42 -16.37 7.96
N CYS A 79 -4.82 -16.84 9.05
CA CYS A 79 -3.72 -17.82 9.00
C CYS A 79 -4.02 -19.04 8.13
N TYR A 80 -5.20 -19.57 8.23
CA TYR A 80 -5.66 -20.72 7.44
C TYR A 80 -7.01 -20.45 6.84
N GLY A 81 -7.42 -19.19 6.87
CA GLY A 81 -8.74 -18.81 6.53
C GLY A 81 -8.89 -18.24 5.15
N GLN A 82 -10.13 -18.07 4.78
CA GLN A 82 -10.49 -17.43 3.54
C GLN A 82 -10.34 -15.92 3.68
N LYS A 83 -9.98 -15.29 2.60
CA LYS A 83 -9.96 -13.83 2.52
C LYS A 83 -11.39 -13.31 2.52
N GLU A 84 -11.55 -12.01 2.72
CA GLU A 84 -12.85 -11.37 2.78
C GLU A 84 -13.65 -11.65 1.51
N LYS A 85 -14.95 -11.88 1.69
CA LYS A 85 -15.81 -12.30 0.59
C LYS A 85 -15.89 -11.28 -0.54
N TRP A 86 -15.90 -9.98 -0.19
CA TRP A 86 -15.93 -8.94 -1.21
C TRP A 86 -14.69 -8.98 -2.12
N TYR A 87 -13.54 -9.33 -1.52
CA TYR A 87 -12.31 -9.47 -2.28
C TYR A 87 -12.37 -10.70 -3.20
N LEU A 88 -12.87 -11.81 -2.70
CA LEU A 88 -13.01 -13.04 -3.51
C LEU A 88 -13.98 -12.86 -4.66
N ASN A 89 -14.96 -11.97 -4.53
CA ASN A 89 -15.85 -11.62 -5.63
C ASN A 89 -15.12 -10.85 -6.74
N LYS A 90 -14.10 -10.06 -6.38
CA LYS A 90 -13.29 -9.33 -7.35
C LYS A 90 -12.13 -10.16 -7.90
N VAL A 91 -11.49 -10.93 -7.04
CA VAL A 91 -10.33 -11.75 -7.39
C VAL A 91 -10.64 -13.17 -6.94
N SER A 92 -11.15 -13.99 -7.85
CA SER A 92 -11.63 -15.32 -7.54
C SER A 92 -10.52 -16.23 -6.99
N SER A 93 -9.27 -16.03 -7.43
CA SER A 93 -8.14 -16.79 -6.91
C SER A 93 -7.79 -16.44 -5.47
N GLY A 94 -8.23 -15.28 -4.99
CA GLY A 94 -7.91 -14.77 -3.66
C GLY A 94 -6.44 -14.38 -3.48
N LYS A 95 -5.65 -14.39 -4.53
CA LYS A 95 -4.21 -14.10 -4.44
C LYS A 95 -3.95 -12.61 -4.25
N LEU A 96 -2.88 -12.32 -3.53
CA LEU A 96 -2.33 -10.98 -3.38
C LEU A 96 -0.90 -10.97 -3.90
N PRO A 97 -0.38 -9.87 -4.42
CA PRO A 97 -1.07 -8.60 -4.64
C PRO A 97 -1.99 -8.63 -5.84
N ALA A 98 -2.90 -7.67 -5.89
CA ALA A 98 -3.70 -7.39 -7.07
C ALA A 98 -3.80 -5.89 -7.22
N ILE A 99 -3.95 -5.42 -8.44
CA ILE A 99 -4.24 -4.01 -8.70
C ILE A 99 -5.51 -3.90 -9.51
N GLU A 100 -6.20 -2.80 -9.31
CA GLU A 100 -7.35 -2.43 -10.13
C GLU A 100 -7.00 -1.14 -10.85
N LEU A 101 -7.03 -1.17 -12.17
CA LEU A 101 -6.70 -0.04 -13.01
C LEU A 101 -7.81 0.10 -14.05
N ASN A 102 -8.55 1.20 -13.97
CA ASN A 102 -9.67 1.47 -14.89
C ASN A 102 -10.65 0.29 -14.95
N GLU A 103 -11.03 -0.22 -13.78
CA GLU A 103 -11.97 -1.34 -13.61
C GLU A 103 -11.42 -2.71 -14.06
N LYS A 104 -10.17 -2.78 -14.48
CA LYS A 104 -9.51 -4.05 -14.77
C LYS A 104 -8.71 -4.52 -13.57
N ILE A 105 -8.85 -5.80 -13.24
CA ILE A 105 -8.10 -6.43 -12.14
C ILE A 105 -6.93 -7.17 -12.75
N ILE A 106 -5.73 -6.89 -12.23
CA ILE A 106 -4.49 -7.54 -12.66
C ILE A 106 -3.85 -8.19 -11.44
N THR A 107 -3.56 -9.47 -11.55
CA THR A 107 -2.94 -10.25 -10.49
C THR A 107 -1.56 -10.73 -10.92
N GLU A 108 -0.82 -11.34 -9.99
CA GLU A 108 0.56 -11.79 -10.14
C GLU A 108 1.53 -10.61 -10.22
N SER A 109 2.48 -10.59 -9.29
CA SER A 109 3.40 -9.44 -9.18
C SER A 109 4.21 -9.21 -10.45
N ASP A 110 4.59 -10.28 -11.14
CA ASP A 110 5.36 -10.14 -12.37
C ASP A 110 4.54 -9.51 -13.50
N ASN A 111 3.27 -9.87 -13.60
CA ASN A 111 2.36 -9.27 -14.58
C ASN A 111 2.12 -7.80 -14.29
N ILE A 112 2.02 -7.45 -13.01
CA ILE A 112 1.82 -6.05 -12.60
C ILE A 112 3.03 -5.21 -13.00
N ILE A 113 4.23 -5.71 -12.73
CA ILE A 113 5.47 -4.98 -13.01
C ILE A 113 5.70 -4.81 -14.50
N THR A 114 5.24 -5.75 -15.32
CA THR A 114 5.39 -5.63 -16.77
C THR A 114 4.48 -4.58 -17.40
N LEU A 115 3.51 -4.06 -16.65
CA LEU A 115 2.67 -2.98 -17.18
C LEU A 115 3.50 -1.71 -17.33
N SER A 116 3.32 -1.04 -18.46
CA SER A 116 3.96 0.26 -18.71
C SER A 116 3.07 1.35 -18.12
N LEU A 117 3.15 1.51 -16.79
CA LEU A 117 2.38 2.52 -16.07
C LEU A 117 3.23 3.79 -15.91
N ILE A 118 3.35 4.55 -16.93
CA ILE A 118 4.09 5.81 -16.85
C ILE A 118 3.19 6.95 -17.24
#